data_4644036e95a4682c5e4a9bb37ed50e77
#
_entry.id   4644036e95a4682c5e4a9bb37ed50e77
#
_cell.length_a   1.000
_cell.length_b   1.000
_cell.length_c   1.000
_cell.angle_alpha   90.00
_cell.angle_beta   90.00
_cell.angle_gamma   90.00
#
_symmetry.space_group_name_H-M   'P 1'
#
loop_
_entity.id
_entity.type
_entity.pdbx_description
1 polymer ?
#
loop_
_entity_poly.entity_id
_entity_poly.type
_entity_poly.pdbx_seq_one_letter_code
_entity_poly.pdbx_strand_id
1 'polypeptide(L)'
;MEGLRIIDLSEDKKPSDFENTGLILITNITEANIESAITIAKSAQSSQAVTVGILSGNINPLNKNMRSLSELADAVIISCENFSDSSRIITESISDLVTKFGFVNIEIEDVKEIFRDAGTVYYGAGTAKSGGVAALKASEMCGDITNAKRVLISIISGAEFPLSEMTEAAHVIEGNADPDAQIIWGHVIDDNMSGNVRVSVFAAMNDKVRP
;
A
#
# COMPACT_ATOMS: atom_id res chain seq x y z
N MET A 1 14.54 -13.91 -9.57
CA MET A 1 13.28 -13.37 -8.96
C MET A 1 13.46 -11.87 -8.81
N GLU A 2 12.55 -11.10 -9.36
CA GLU A 2 12.53 -9.65 -9.16
C GLU A 2 12.22 -9.34 -7.68
N GLY A 3 13.00 -8.45 -7.06
CA GLY A 3 12.94 -8.18 -5.63
C GLY A 3 12.12 -6.93 -5.28
N LEU A 4 11.77 -6.81 -4.00
CA LEU A 4 11.26 -5.60 -3.39
C LEU A 4 12.43 -4.68 -3.00
N ARG A 5 12.31 -3.38 -3.30
CA ARG A 5 13.23 -2.35 -2.83
C ARG A 5 12.47 -1.24 -2.12
N ILE A 6 12.90 -0.90 -0.92
CA ILE A 6 12.36 0.22 -0.14
C ILE A 6 13.39 1.34 -0.14
N ILE A 7 12.96 2.56 -0.45
CA ILE A 7 13.78 3.77 -0.47
C ILE A 7 13.14 4.77 0.48
N ASP A 8 13.75 4.91 1.65
CA ASP A 8 13.31 5.88 2.65
C ASP A 8 13.96 7.23 2.39
N LEU A 9 13.14 8.24 2.11
CA LEU A 9 13.61 9.59 1.84
C LEU A 9 13.97 10.41 3.10
N SER A 10 13.78 9.86 4.29
CA SER A 10 14.35 10.41 5.52
C SER A 10 15.85 10.11 5.65
N GLU A 11 16.36 9.15 4.87
CA GLU A 11 17.78 8.78 4.80
C GLU A 11 18.47 9.39 3.57
N ASP A 12 19.74 9.78 3.70
CA ASP A 12 20.51 10.43 2.60
C ASP A 12 20.93 9.49 1.45
N LYS A 13 20.59 8.20 1.51
CA LYS A 13 20.98 7.21 0.51
C LYS A 13 19.97 7.12 -0.64
N LYS A 14 20.36 7.60 -1.82
CA LYS A 14 19.56 7.48 -3.05
C LYS A 14 20.17 6.42 -3.96
N PRO A 15 19.54 5.24 -4.10
CA PRO A 15 20.00 4.26 -5.08
C PRO A 15 19.72 4.75 -6.50
N SER A 16 20.66 4.51 -7.39
CA SER A 16 20.56 4.84 -8.82
C SER A 16 20.40 3.62 -9.72
N ASP A 17 20.49 2.42 -9.15
CA ASP A 17 20.40 1.15 -9.87
C ASP A 17 19.21 0.35 -9.38
N PHE A 18 18.35 -0.08 -10.32
CA PHE A 18 17.12 -0.83 -10.08
C PHE A 18 17.13 -2.19 -10.80
N GLU A 19 18.31 -2.71 -11.16
CA GLU A 19 18.43 -4.04 -11.75
C GLU A 19 17.84 -5.12 -10.82
N ASN A 20 17.09 -6.06 -11.40
CA ASN A 20 16.40 -7.13 -10.68
C ASN A 20 15.40 -6.65 -9.60
N THR A 21 14.85 -5.44 -9.75
CA THR A 21 13.83 -4.90 -8.86
C THR A 21 12.48 -4.97 -9.55
N GLY A 22 11.51 -5.64 -8.94
CA GLY A 22 10.13 -5.74 -9.45
C GLY A 22 9.19 -4.70 -8.84
N LEU A 23 9.41 -4.35 -7.57
CA LEU A 23 8.60 -3.38 -6.83
C LEU A 23 9.50 -2.40 -6.08
N ILE A 24 9.22 -1.11 -6.22
CA ILE A 24 9.93 -0.01 -5.55
C ILE A 24 8.92 0.73 -4.68
N LEU A 25 9.17 0.78 -3.37
CA LEU A 25 8.44 1.64 -2.43
C LEU A 25 9.30 2.85 -2.09
N ILE A 26 8.86 4.05 -2.47
CA ILE A 26 9.47 5.32 -2.10
C ILE A 26 8.68 5.86 -0.91
N THR A 27 9.31 5.90 0.26
CA THR A 27 8.62 6.18 1.53
C THR A 27 9.02 7.54 2.11
N ASN A 28 8.24 8.02 3.07
CA ASN A 28 8.46 9.30 3.74
C ASN A 28 8.52 10.50 2.78
N ILE A 29 7.67 10.48 1.74
CA ILE A 29 7.57 11.59 0.80
C ILE A 29 6.84 12.76 1.46
N THR A 30 7.51 13.92 1.50
CA THR A 30 7.02 15.19 2.03
C THR A 30 7.17 16.30 0.99
N GLU A 31 6.60 17.48 1.21
CA GLU A 31 6.84 18.63 0.31
C GLU A 31 8.33 18.99 0.16
N ALA A 32 9.12 18.76 1.20
CA ALA A 32 10.55 19.10 1.20
C ALA A 32 11.41 18.17 0.33
N ASN A 33 11.01 16.90 0.18
CA ASN A 33 11.81 15.89 -0.52
C ASN A 33 11.14 15.28 -1.77
N ILE A 34 9.96 15.76 -2.16
CA ILE A 34 9.19 15.23 -3.30
C ILE A 34 9.97 15.26 -4.64
N GLU A 35 10.87 16.23 -4.85
CA GLU A 35 11.73 16.26 -6.04
C GLU A 35 12.69 15.07 -6.09
N SER A 36 13.11 14.58 -4.94
CA SER A 36 13.89 13.33 -4.84
C SER A 36 13.06 12.12 -5.23
N ALA A 37 11.80 12.04 -4.77
CA ALA A 37 10.87 10.98 -5.18
C ALA A 37 10.65 10.99 -6.70
N ILE A 38 10.44 12.15 -7.30
CA ILE A 38 10.29 12.33 -8.75
C ILE A 38 11.54 11.81 -9.50
N THR A 39 12.72 12.16 -9.01
CA THR A 39 13.99 11.73 -9.62
C THR A 39 14.14 10.21 -9.59
N ILE A 40 13.78 9.58 -8.46
CA ILE A 40 13.81 8.11 -8.29
C ILE A 40 12.78 7.46 -9.21
N ALA A 41 11.53 7.93 -9.20
CA ALA A 41 10.46 7.39 -10.04
C ALA A 41 10.85 7.47 -11.53
N LYS A 42 11.42 8.58 -11.97
CA LYS A 42 11.93 8.74 -13.34
C LYS A 42 13.05 7.75 -13.67
N SER A 43 13.99 7.54 -12.77
CA SER A 43 15.09 6.59 -12.96
C SER A 43 14.59 5.14 -13.00
N ALA A 44 13.55 4.84 -12.26
CA ALA A 44 12.94 3.50 -12.19
C ALA A 44 12.15 3.12 -13.44
N GLN A 45 11.70 4.08 -14.26
CA GLN A 45 10.94 3.80 -15.49
C GLN A 45 11.68 2.87 -16.47
N SER A 46 13.02 2.90 -16.51
CA SER A 46 13.83 2.03 -17.38
C SER A 46 13.91 0.59 -16.88
N SER A 47 13.61 0.31 -15.63
CA SER A 47 13.73 -1.02 -15.01
C SER A 47 12.48 -1.89 -15.12
N GLN A 48 11.37 -1.36 -15.63
CA GLN A 48 10.05 -2.03 -15.63
C GLN A 48 9.49 -2.37 -14.23
N ALA A 49 10.14 -1.89 -13.16
CA ALA A 49 9.65 -2.05 -11.81
C ALA A 49 8.37 -1.22 -11.59
N VAL A 50 7.43 -1.76 -10.81
CA VAL A 50 6.28 -1.00 -10.33
C VAL A 50 6.75 -0.05 -9.23
N THR A 51 6.48 1.24 -9.39
CA THR A 51 6.92 2.29 -8.47
C THR A 51 5.75 2.85 -7.69
N VAL A 52 5.83 2.77 -6.37
CA VAL A 52 4.80 3.22 -5.43
C VAL A 52 5.37 4.33 -4.55
N GLY A 53 4.79 5.52 -4.62
CA GLY A 53 5.09 6.62 -3.71
C GLY A 53 4.19 6.58 -2.47
N ILE A 54 4.78 6.69 -1.27
CA ILE A 54 4.07 6.72 0.00
C ILE A 54 4.24 8.10 0.62
N LEU A 55 3.14 8.86 0.67
CA LEU A 55 3.15 10.21 1.22
C LEU A 55 3.20 10.19 2.75
N SER A 56 3.96 11.11 3.30
CA SER A 56 4.03 11.39 4.73
C SER A 56 3.57 12.83 4.99
N GLY A 57 2.40 12.98 5.59
CA GLY A 57 1.80 14.29 5.85
C GLY A 57 0.93 14.81 4.69
N ASN A 58 0.35 16.01 4.92
CA ASN A 58 -0.52 16.66 3.94
C ASN A 58 0.32 17.35 2.86
N ILE A 59 0.37 16.75 1.68
CA ILE A 59 0.90 17.40 0.49
C ILE A 59 -0.30 17.91 -0.32
N ASN A 60 -0.28 19.19 -0.70
CA ASN A 60 -1.34 19.74 -1.53
C ASN A 60 -1.45 19.00 -2.87
N PRO A 61 -2.58 18.33 -3.19
CA PRO A 61 -2.75 17.59 -4.44
C PRO A 61 -2.59 18.45 -5.70
N LEU A 62 -2.82 19.78 -5.60
CA LEU A 62 -2.65 20.73 -6.68
C LEU A 62 -1.20 21.17 -6.88
N ASN A 63 -0.27 20.72 -6.02
CA ASN A 63 1.15 21.02 -6.17
C ASN A 63 1.67 20.42 -7.48
N LYS A 64 2.43 21.20 -8.25
CA LYS A 64 3.04 20.76 -9.51
C LYS A 64 3.89 19.49 -9.35
N ASN A 65 4.63 19.39 -8.25
CA ASN A 65 5.48 18.24 -7.98
C ASN A 65 4.66 16.98 -7.68
N MET A 66 3.49 17.13 -7.00
CA MET A 66 2.56 16.01 -6.81
C MET A 66 2.05 15.46 -8.14
N ARG A 67 1.64 16.36 -9.06
CA ARG A 67 1.22 15.95 -10.41
C ARG A 67 2.34 15.21 -11.13
N SER A 68 3.57 15.76 -11.12
CA SER A 68 4.73 15.10 -11.75
C SER A 68 5.03 13.73 -11.12
N LEU A 69 4.92 13.58 -9.82
CA LEU A 69 5.10 12.28 -9.15
C LEU A 69 4.02 11.29 -9.59
N SER A 70 2.74 11.71 -9.61
CA SER A 70 1.61 10.85 -10.03
C SER A 70 1.69 10.44 -11.50
N GLU A 71 2.30 11.27 -12.37
CA GLU A 71 2.54 10.91 -13.77
C GLU A 71 3.66 9.87 -13.92
N LEU A 72 4.69 9.90 -13.08
CA LEU A 72 5.89 9.07 -13.18
C LEU A 72 5.80 7.76 -12.39
N ALA A 73 5.24 7.79 -11.18
CA ALA A 73 5.00 6.60 -10.38
C ALA A 73 3.76 5.82 -10.87
N ASP A 74 3.72 4.51 -10.65
CA ASP A 74 2.55 3.70 -10.95
C ASP A 74 1.41 3.97 -9.98
N ALA A 75 1.74 4.16 -8.72
CA ALA A 75 0.80 4.47 -7.65
C ALA A 75 1.34 5.52 -6.71
N VAL A 76 0.45 6.34 -6.14
CA VAL A 76 0.75 7.23 -5.02
C VAL A 76 -0.26 6.95 -3.90
N ILE A 77 0.25 6.46 -2.77
CA ILE A 77 -0.57 6.13 -1.60
C ILE A 77 -0.77 7.38 -0.74
N ILE A 78 -2.04 7.67 -0.49
CA ILE A 78 -2.51 8.77 0.34
C ILE A 78 -3.20 8.19 1.57
N SER A 79 -2.74 8.55 2.76
CA SER A 79 -3.43 8.25 4.01
C SER A 79 -4.37 9.41 4.37
N CYS A 80 -5.62 9.10 4.71
CA CYS A 80 -6.59 10.10 5.14
C CYS A 80 -6.29 10.65 6.54
N GLU A 81 -5.50 9.97 7.35
CA GLU A 81 -5.08 10.41 8.67
C GLU A 81 -3.57 10.65 8.74
N ASN A 82 -3.21 11.81 9.30
CA ASN A 82 -1.81 12.20 9.51
C ASN A 82 -1.27 11.60 10.82
N PHE A 83 -0.97 10.30 10.80
CA PHE A 83 -0.16 9.71 11.87
C PHE A 83 1.32 9.89 11.56
N SER A 84 2.12 10.23 12.55
CA SER A 84 3.58 10.30 12.43
C SER A 84 4.20 9.00 11.90
N ASP A 85 3.53 7.86 12.11
CA ASP A 85 3.98 6.53 11.74
C ASP A 85 3.28 5.94 10.51
N SER A 86 2.38 6.68 9.83
CA SER A 86 1.58 6.11 8.72
C SER A 86 2.45 5.57 7.60
N SER A 87 3.49 6.29 7.19
CA SER A 87 4.41 5.83 6.14
C SER A 87 5.10 4.52 6.51
N ARG A 88 5.52 4.35 7.77
CA ARG A 88 6.11 3.10 8.27
C ARG A 88 5.11 1.95 8.24
N ILE A 89 3.89 2.17 8.76
CA ILE A 89 2.84 1.14 8.81
C ILE A 89 2.43 0.72 7.40
N ILE A 90 2.28 1.66 6.47
CA ILE A 90 1.99 1.39 5.06
C ILE A 90 3.09 0.54 4.45
N THR A 91 4.35 0.95 4.65
CA THR A 91 5.52 0.24 4.13
C THR A 91 5.60 -1.19 4.67
N GLU A 92 5.45 -1.36 5.99
CA GLU A 92 5.42 -2.68 6.63
C GLU A 92 4.25 -3.53 6.11
N SER A 93 3.05 -2.97 5.98
CA SER A 93 1.87 -3.71 5.49
C SER A 93 2.06 -4.27 4.08
N ILE A 94 2.80 -3.59 3.21
CA ILE A 94 3.10 -4.07 1.86
C ILE A 94 4.31 -5.02 1.88
N SER A 95 5.41 -4.61 2.52
CA SER A 95 6.64 -5.41 2.52
C SER A 95 6.48 -6.74 3.22
N ASP A 96 5.76 -6.77 4.32
CA ASP A 96 5.53 -7.97 5.11
C ASP A 96 4.74 -9.03 4.33
N LEU A 97 3.75 -8.61 3.52
CA LEU A 97 2.98 -9.52 2.67
C LEU A 97 3.82 -10.35 1.71
N VAL A 98 4.92 -9.80 1.21
CA VAL A 98 5.80 -10.45 0.21
C VAL A 98 7.08 -11.02 0.80
N THR A 99 7.39 -10.72 2.07
CA THR A 99 8.65 -11.14 2.71
C THR A 99 8.47 -12.03 3.92
N LYS A 100 7.29 -12.00 4.56
CA LYS A 100 7.00 -12.79 5.76
C LYS A 100 6.02 -13.92 5.46
N PHE A 101 6.05 -14.92 6.33
CA PHE A 101 5.15 -16.07 6.24
C PHE A 101 3.79 -15.77 6.87
N GLY A 102 2.73 -16.34 6.28
CA GLY A 102 1.37 -16.30 6.79
C GLY A 102 0.54 -17.51 6.34
N PHE A 103 -0.72 -17.55 6.72
CA PHE A 103 -1.64 -18.62 6.28
C PHE A 103 -2.13 -18.43 4.84
N VAL A 104 -2.17 -17.16 4.39
CA VAL A 104 -2.51 -16.79 3.01
C VAL A 104 -1.34 -15.98 2.48
N ASN A 105 -0.49 -16.63 1.69
CA ASN A 105 0.68 -15.98 1.10
C ASN A 105 0.31 -15.43 -0.27
N ILE A 106 0.82 -14.24 -0.57
CA ILE A 106 0.74 -13.63 -1.89
C ILE A 106 2.15 -13.40 -2.42
N GLU A 107 2.26 -13.33 -3.73
CA GLU A 107 3.53 -13.09 -4.40
C GLU A 107 3.72 -11.59 -4.69
N ILE A 108 4.95 -11.18 -4.96
CA ILE A 108 5.26 -9.80 -5.34
C ILE A 108 4.49 -9.39 -6.61
N GLU A 109 4.21 -10.34 -7.51
CA GLU A 109 3.44 -10.12 -8.73
C GLU A 109 1.99 -9.72 -8.44
N ASP A 110 1.37 -10.31 -7.41
CA ASP A 110 0.01 -9.95 -6.96
C ASP A 110 -0.03 -8.49 -6.50
N VAL A 111 0.97 -8.08 -5.72
CA VAL A 111 1.10 -6.69 -5.26
C VAL A 111 1.35 -5.73 -6.42
N LYS A 112 2.20 -6.13 -7.37
CA LYS A 112 2.47 -5.34 -8.59
C LYS A 112 1.20 -5.17 -9.44
N GLU A 113 0.35 -6.20 -9.52
CA GLU A 113 -0.90 -6.14 -10.28
C GLU A 113 -1.84 -5.08 -9.70
N ILE A 114 -1.94 -4.98 -8.38
CA ILE A 114 -2.77 -3.96 -7.73
C ILE A 114 -2.25 -2.54 -8.00
N PHE A 115 -0.93 -2.33 -7.92
CA PHE A 115 -0.35 -0.99 -7.98
C PHE A 115 0.07 -0.52 -9.38
N ARG A 116 0.21 -1.40 -10.35
CA ARG A 116 0.61 -1.02 -11.72
C ARG A 116 -0.42 -0.08 -12.34
N ASP A 117 0.01 1.13 -12.72
CA ASP A 117 -0.82 2.19 -13.30
C ASP A 117 -2.07 2.52 -12.46
N ALA A 118 -1.98 2.39 -11.16
CA ALA A 118 -3.12 2.59 -10.27
C ALA A 118 -3.47 4.07 -10.08
N GLY A 119 -2.49 4.99 -10.23
CA GLY A 119 -2.70 6.40 -9.95
C GLY A 119 -2.84 6.64 -8.45
N THR A 120 -3.96 7.17 -8.02
CA THR A 120 -4.25 7.41 -6.60
C THR A 120 -4.66 6.13 -5.90
N VAL A 121 -4.04 5.87 -4.75
CA VAL A 121 -4.39 4.75 -3.87
C VAL A 121 -4.72 5.31 -2.48
N TYR A 122 -5.94 5.09 -2.03
CA TYR A 122 -6.34 5.43 -0.67
C TYR A 122 -5.96 4.32 0.29
N TYR A 123 -5.49 4.72 1.46
CA TYR A 123 -5.07 3.80 2.52
C TYR A 123 -5.88 4.02 3.79
N GLY A 124 -6.30 2.91 4.39
CA GLY A 124 -6.87 2.89 5.72
C GLY A 124 -6.43 1.66 6.50
N ALA A 125 -6.34 1.77 7.82
CA ALA A 125 -5.99 0.66 8.68
C ALA A 125 -6.84 0.66 9.96
N GLY A 126 -7.15 -0.54 10.43
CA GLY A 126 -7.88 -0.75 11.67
C GLY A 126 -7.27 -1.87 12.49
N THR A 127 -7.30 -1.73 13.81
CA THR A 127 -6.85 -2.78 14.75
C THR A 127 -7.98 -3.08 15.72
N ALA A 128 -8.27 -4.36 15.91
CA ALA A 128 -9.29 -4.85 16.84
C ALA A 128 -9.00 -6.32 17.24
N LYS A 129 -9.85 -6.88 18.11
CA LYS A 129 -9.84 -8.31 18.46
C LYS A 129 -10.59 -9.18 17.47
N SER A 130 -11.48 -8.60 16.64
CA SER A 130 -12.25 -9.26 15.60
C SER A 130 -11.82 -8.73 14.24
N GLY A 131 -11.74 -9.62 13.24
CA GLY A 131 -11.39 -9.29 11.88
C GLY A 131 -12.38 -8.33 11.23
N GLY A 132 -13.68 -8.60 11.37
CA GLY A 132 -14.72 -7.72 10.85
C GLY A 132 -14.68 -6.31 11.45
N VAL A 133 -14.42 -6.17 12.75
CA VAL A 133 -14.30 -4.84 13.40
C VAL A 133 -13.04 -4.10 12.94
N ALA A 134 -11.93 -4.81 12.77
CA ALA A 134 -10.71 -4.21 12.24
C ALA A 134 -10.91 -3.71 10.81
N ALA A 135 -11.59 -4.51 9.98
CA ALA A 135 -11.91 -4.17 8.60
C ALA A 135 -12.85 -2.96 8.48
N LEU A 136 -13.88 -2.88 9.33
CA LEU A 136 -14.76 -1.70 9.37
C LEU A 136 -13.98 -0.43 9.68
N LYS A 137 -13.11 -0.44 10.69
CA LYS A 137 -12.25 0.70 11.01
C LYS A 137 -11.31 1.07 9.85
N ALA A 138 -10.76 0.06 9.18
CA ALA A 138 -9.90 0.29 8.02
C ALA A 138 -10.67 0.94 6.86
N SER A 139 -11.90 0.49 6.60
CA SER A 139 -12.79 1.09 5.59
C SER A 139 -13.16 2.51 5.93
N GLU A 140 -13.56 2.79 7.17
CA GLU A 140 -13.88 4.14 7.64
C GLU A 140 -12.70 5.10 7.46
N MET A 141 -11.49 4.65 7.79
CA MET A 141 -10.26 5.42 7.60
C MET A 141 -9.89 5.60 6.12
N CYS A 142 -10.12 4.57 5.29
CA CYS A 142 -9.84 4.62 3.86
C CYS A 142 -10.76 5.59 3.12
N GLY A 143 -11.99 5.76 3.63
CA GLY A 143 -13.04 6.59 3.01
C GLY A 143 -13.86 5.80 1.99
N ASP A 144 -14.45 6.49 1.02
CA ASP A 144 -15.30 5.88 0.00
C ASP A 144 -14.48 5.08 -1.02
N ILE A 145 -14.61 3.76 -0.98
CA ILE A 145 -13.93 2.82 -1.90
C ILE A 145 -14.87 2.17 -2.91
N THR A 146 -16.14 2.62 -3.01
CA THR A 146 -17.14 2.05 -3.91
C THR A 146 -16.76 2.14 -5.40
N ASN A 147 -15.82 3.01 -5.75
CA ASN A 147 -15.28 3.15 -7.10
C ASN A 147 -13.86 2.56 -7.26
N ALA A 148 -13.30 1.94 -6.22
CA ALA A 148 -12.00 1.32 -6.31
C ALA A 148 -12.04 0.12 -7.27
N LYS A 149 -11.13 0.08 -8.23
CA LYS A 149 -11.08 -0.97 -9.24
C LYS A 149 -10.19 -2.14 -8.83
N ARG A 150 -9.22 -1.88 -7.94
CA ARG A 150 -8.35 -2.90 -7.38
C ARG A 150 -8.13 -2.60 -5.89
N VAL A 151 -8.16 -3.66 -5.08
CA VAL A 151 -7.98 -3.54 -3.62
C VAL A 151 -6.97 -4.58 -3.15
N LEU A 152 -5.95 -4.14 -2.42
CA LEU A 152 -5.06 -5.01 -1.66
C LEU A 152 -5.43 -4.93 -0.19
N ILE A 153 -5.57 -6.10 0.46
CA ILE A 153 -5.83 -6.18 1.89
C ILE A 153 -4.66 -6.91 2.56
N SER A 154 -4.04 -6.26 3.51
CA SER A 154 -3.03 -6.87 4.39
C SER A 154 -3.65 -7.14 5.75
N ILE A 155 -3.63 -8.42 6.17
CA ILE A 155 -4.14 -8.87 7.46
C ILE A 155 -2.94 -9.34 8.28
N ILE A 156 -2.71 -8.74 9.44
CA ILE A 156 -1.60 -9.08 10.32
C ILE A 156 -2.16 -9.49 11.68
N SER A 157 -1.85 -10.72 12.12
CA SER A 157 -2.30 -11.26 13.41
C SER A 157 -1.33 -12.30 13.96
N GLY A 158 -1.51 -12.71 15.21
CA GLY A 158 -0.79 -13.86 15.76
C GLY A 158 -1.22 -15.18 15.11
N ALA A 159 -0.38 -16.22 15.26
CA ALA A 159 -0.60 -17.55 14.69
C ALA A 159 -1.91 -18.23 15.18
N GLU A 160 -2.39 -17.85 16.35
CA GLU A 160 -3.64 -18.40 16.95
C GLU A 160 -4.92 -17.74 16.41
N PHE A 161 -4.80 -16.73 15.54
CA PHE A 161 -5.95 -15.99 15.05
C PHE A 161 -6.76 -16.82 14.05
N PRO A 162 -8.10 -16.97 14.22
CA PRO A 162 -8.91 -17.86 13.40
C PRO A 162 -8.98 -17.41 11.93
N LEU A 163 -8.83 -18.35 10.99
CA LEU A 163 -9.00 -18.09 9.56
C LEU A 163 -10.39 -17.52 9.22
N SER A 164 -11.43 -17.94 9.95
CA SER A 164 -12.78 -17.39 9.79
C SER A 164 -12.86 -15.88 10.02
N GLU A 165 -12.11 -15.38 10.99
CA GLU A 165 -12.05 -13.94 11.28
C GLU A 165 -11.27 -13.16 10.17
N MET A 166 -10.28 -13.80 9.56
CA MET A 166 -9.56 -13.23 8.40
C MET A 166 -10.47 -13.14 7.18
N THR A 167 -11.24 -14.21 6.93
CA THR A 167 -12.23 -14.25 5.85
C THR A 167 -13.35 -13.23 6.08
N GLU A 168 -13.82 -13.08 7.32
CA GLU A 168 -14.79 -12.04 7.70
C GLU A 168 -14.24 -10.63 7.37
N ALA A 169 -12.96 -10.37 7.71
CA ALA A 169 -12.34 -9.10 7.39
C ALA A 169 -12.32 -8.82 5.88
N ALA A 170 -11.98 -9.82 5.06
CA ALA A 170 -12.00 -9.68 3.60
C ALA A 170 -13.42 -9.40 3.08
N HIS A 171 -14.43 -10.14 3.55
CA HIS A 171 -15.82 -9.94 3.14
C HIS A 171 -16.38 -8.55 3.50
N VAL A 172 -15.98 -7.99 4.65
CA VAL A 172 -16.36 -6.61 5.01
C VAL A 172 -15.84 -5.60 4.00
N ILE A 173 -14.58 -5.76 3.55
CA ILE A 173 -13.99 -4.86 2.54
C ILE A 173 -14.63 -5.08 1.18
N GLU A 174 -14.84 -6.34 0.77
CA GLU A 174 -15.55 -6.69 -0.48
C GLU A 174 -16.92 -6.03 -0.55
N GLY A 175 -17.68 -6.05 0.55
CA GLY A 175 -19.00 -5.43 0.62
C GLY A 175 -19.01 -3.90 0.49
N ASN A 176 -17.87 -3.25 0.66
CA ASN A 176 -17.72 -1.79 0.55
C ASN A 176 -17.04 -1.34 -0.75
N ALA A 177 -16.44 -2.26 -1.52
CA ALA A 177 -15.74 -1.97 -2.77
C ALA A 177 -16.70 -2.01 -3.98
N ASP A 178 -16.18 -1.62 -5.16
CA ASP A 178 -16.89 -1.83 -6.43
C ASP A 178 -17.16 -3.34 -6.61
N PRO A 179 -18.39 -3.77 -6.98
CA PRO A 179 -18.71 -5.19 -7.20
C PRO A 179 -17.81 -5.89 -8.23
N ASP A 180 -17.23 -5.12 -9.17
CA ASP A 180 -16.32 -5.62 -10.20
C ASP A 180 -14.84 -5.40 -9.82
N ALA A 181 -14.55 -4.98 -8.58
CA ALA A 181 -13.19 -4.75 -8.14
C ALA A 181 -12.39 -6.07 -8.06
N GLN A 182 -11.16 -6.03 -8.53
CA GLN A 182 -10.20 -7.09 -8.25
C GLN A 182 -9.68 -6.94 -6.82
N ILE A 183 -9.93 -7.94 -5.97
CA ILE A 183 -9.52 -7.91 -4.58
C ILE A 183 -8.52 -9.03 -4.32
N ILE A 184 -7.35 -8.66 -3.81
CA ILE A 184 -6.30 -9.58 -3.36
C ILE A 184 -6.08 -9.35 -1.88
N TRP A 185 -6.05 -10.42 -1.10
CA TRP A 185 -5.72 -10.33 0.31
C TRP A 185 -4.68 -11.36 0.74
N GLY A 186 -3.84 -10.99 1.67
CA GLY A 186 -2.84 -11.85 2.26
C GLY A 186 -2.79 -11.70 3.77
N HIS A 187 -2.23 -12.72 4.42
CA HIS A 187 -2.07 -12.77 5.87
C HIS A 187 -0.60 -12.88 6.25
N VAL A 188 -0.22 -12.18 7.30
CA VAL A 188 1.13 -12.20 7.90
C VAL A 188 1.01 -12.57 9.37
N ILE A 189 1.84 -13.51 9.83
CA ILE A 189 1.92 -13.86 11.24
C ILE A 189 2.87 -12.89 11.95
N ASP A 190 2.35 -12.23 12.99
CA ASP A 190 3.12 -11.42 13.93
C ASP A 190 2.62 -11.67 15.36
N ASP A 191 3.40 -12.40 16.15
CA ASP A 191 3.05 -12.77 17.51
C ASP A 191 2.98 -11.56 18.47
N ASN A 192 3.53 -10.41 18.08
CA ASN A 192 3.40 -9.17 18.85
C ASN A 192 1.99 -8.58 18.81
N MET A 193 1.10 -9.09 17.96
CA MET A 193 -0.28 -8.61 17.87
C MET A 193 -1.13 -8.93 19.13
N SER A 194 -0.67 -9.82 20.01
CA SER A 194 -1.27 -10.06 21.33
C SER A 194 -2.79 -10.29 21.30
N GLY A 195 -3.27 -11.13 20.39
CA GLY A 195 -4.69 -11.46 20.21
C GLY A 195 -5.51 -10.38 19.49
N ASN A 196 -4.85 -9.35 18.95
CA ASN A 196 -5.46 -8.41 18.02
C ASN A 196 -5.18 -8.82 16.57
N VAL A 197 -5.92 -8.23 15.66
CA VAL A 197 -5.67 -8.26 14.22
C VAL A 197 -5.59 -6.82 13.71
N ARG A 198 -4.64 -6.56 12.82
CA ARG A 198 -4.58 -5.32 12.04
C ARG A 198 -4.96 -5.63 10.59
N VAL A 199 -5.94 -4.89 10.09
CA VAL A 199 -6.35 -4.92 8.68
C VAL A 199 -5.94 -3.61 8.05
N SER A 200 -5.20 -3.68 6.95
CA SER A 200 -4.80 -2.53 6.13
C SER A 200 -5.41 -2.68 4.74
N VAL A 201 -6.05 -1.63 4.24
CA VAL A 201 -6.73 -1.59 2.94
C VAL A 201 -6.02 -0.59 2.05
N PHE A 202 -5.74 -0.99 0.82
CA PHE A 202 -5.19 -0.17 -0.25
C PHE A 202 -6.17 -0.18 -1.42
N ALA A 203 -6.91 0.90 -1.59
CA ALA A 203 -7.95 1.04 -2.60
C ALA A 203 -7.43 1.85 -3.80
N ALA A 204 -7.16 1.18 -4.91
CA ALA A 204 -6.66 1.78 -6.13
C ALA A 204 -7.82 2.27 -7.01
N MET A 205 -7.84 3.57 -7.31
CA MET A 205 -8.92 4.22 -8.05
C MET A 205 -8.77 4.08 -9.57
N ASN A 206 -7.58 3.67 -10.06
CA ASN A 206 -7.26 3.57 -11.48
C ASN A 206 -7.53 4.87 -12.26
N ASP A 207 -7.25 6.00 -11.61
CA ASP A 207 -7.45 7.33 -12.15
C ASP A 207 -6.24 7.86 -12.93
N LYS A 208 -5.19 7.03 -13.10
CA LYS A 208 -4.02 7.38 -13.89
C LYS A 208 -4.38 7.38 -15.38
N VAL A 209 -4.54 8.58 -15.92
CA VAL A 209 -4.69 8.76 -17.37
C VAL A 209 -3.31 8.69 -18.00
N ARG A 210 -3.03 7.65 -18.79
CA ARG A 210 -1.85 7.65 -19.67
C ARG A 210 -2.07 8.65 -20.78
N PRO A 211 -1.04 9.48 -21.13
CA PRO A 211 -1.12 10.40 -22.26
C PRO A 211 -1.21 9.65 -23.59
#